data_6fc5465a8d484a61d1b5fa805547a7fc
#
_entry.id   6fc5465a8d484a61d1b5fa805547a7fc
#
_cell.length_a   1.000
_cell.length_b   1.000
_cell.length_c   1.000
_cell.angle_alpha   90.00
_cell.angle_beta   90.00
_cell.angle_gamma   90.00
#
_symmetry.space_group_name_H-M   'P 1'
#
loop_
_entity.id
_entity.type
_entity.pdbx_description
1 polymer ?
#
loop_
_entity_poly.entity_id
_entity_poly.type
_entity_poly.pdbx_seq_one_letter_code
_entity_poly.pdbx_strand_id
1 'polypeptide(L)'
;MNRSAGSGRADVKIVLFNKPYGVICQFSPSEGKRSLKEFVPLRDVYPAGRLDTDSEGLLLLTNDGALQNEVSHPGKKWPKSYWVQVENCPHEAAMAKLRDGVDLGDFVSAPAVVQEIAEPANLWPRSPPIRVRRAIPTCWLDITITEGKNRQIRRMTAAVGSPTLRLIRYRIGPWTLYGLAPGTYRVLAST
;
A
#
# COMPACT_ATOMS: atom_id res chain seq x y z
N MET A 1 -9.68 -17.35 49.69
CA MET A 1 -8.66 -17.61 48.64
C MET A 1 -9.13 -16.94 47.38
N ASN A 2 -8.60 -15.75 47.14
CA ASN A 2 -9.03 -14.88 46.05
C ASN A 2 -8.07 -15.09 44.89
N ARG A 3 -8.49 -15.75 43.81
CA ARG A 3 -7.70 -15.86 42.58
C ARG A 3 -7.99 -14.63 41.72
N SER A 4 -7.12 -13.65 41.80
CA SER A 4 -7.08 -12.57 40.85
C SER A 4 -6.59 -13.14 39.48
N ALA A 5 -7.54 -13.31 38.57
CA ALA A 5 -7.20 -13.56 37.15
C ALA A 5 -6.62 -12.26 36.59
N GLY A 6 -5.30 -12.18 36.52
CA GLY A 6 -4.61 -11.17 35.76
C GLY A 6 -4.93 -11.39 34.28
N SER A 7 -5.75 -10.52 33.69
CA SER A 7 -5.93 -10.44 32.25
C SER A 7 -4.63 -9.91 31.66
N GLY A 8 -3.70 -10.82 31.36
CA GLY A 8 -2.51 -10.47 30.57
C GLY A 8 -2.98 -9.92 29.23
N ARG A 9 -2.86 -8.62 29.04
CA ARG A 9 -2.98 -8.01 27.71
C ARG A 9 -1.96 -8.71 26.82
N ALA A 10 -2.41 -9.43 25.82
CA ALA A 10 -1.50 -10.00 24.84
C ALA A 10 -0.66 -8.86 24.24
N ASP A 11 0.66 -9.03 24.19
CA ASP A 11 1.57 -8.02 23.66
C ASP A 11 1.11 -7.61 22.25
N VAL A 12 0.88 -6.32 22.05
CA VAL A 12 0.48 -5.77 20.76
C VAL A 12 1.63 -5.97 19.78
N LYS A 13 1.36 -6.72 18.71
CA LYS A 13 2.31 -6.92 17.62
C LYS A 13 1.97 -5.98 16.48
N ILE A 14 2.94 -5.22 16.01
CA ILE A 14 2.88 -4.45 14.77
C ILE A 14 3.93 -5.03 13.83
N VAL A 15 3.49 -5.51 12.69
CA VAL A 15 4.34 -6.13 11.69
C VAL A 15 4.31 -5.31 10.41
N LEU A 16 5.46 -4.83 9.99
CA LEU A 16 5.66 -4.18 8.70
C LEU A 16 6.09 -5.24 7.70
N PHE A 17 5.34 -5.45 6.64
CA PHE A 17 5.66 -6.40 5.59
C PHE A 17 5.80 -5.69 4.25
N ASN A 18 6.89 -5.93 3.52
CA ASN A 18 7.03 -5.47 2.14
C ASN A 18 6.44 -6.53 1.21
N LYS A 19 5.17 -6.37 0.87
CA LYS A 19 4.41 -7.30 0.04
C LYS A 19 4.93 -7.29 -1.41
N PRO A 20 5.40 -8.42 -1.94
CA PRO A 20 5.75 -8.52 -3.36
C PRO A 20 4.54 -8.43 -4.29
N TYR A 21 4.80 -8.14 -5.56
CA TYR A 21 3.84 -8.29 -6.65
C TYR A 21 3.30 -9.73 -6.71
N GLY A 22 2.04 -9.91 -7.06
CA GLY A 22 1.41 -11.21 -7.25
C GLY A 22 0.98 -11.91 -5.95
N VAL A 23 1.22 -11.32 -4.78
CA VAL A 23 0.82 -11.88 -3.47
C VAL A 23 -0.52 -11.30 -3.04
N ILE A 24 -1.46 -12.18 -2.65
CA ILE A 24 -2.76 -11.77 -2.11
C ILE A 24 -2.69 -11.42 -0.63
N CYS A 25 -3.47 -10.42 -0.20
CA CYS A 25 -3.53 -9.95 1.19
C CYS A 25 -4.42 -10.85 2.08
N GLN A 26 -4.10 -12.13 2.16
CA GLN A 26 -4.75 -13.08 3.07
C GLN A 26 -3.82 -14.23 3.41
N PHE A 27 -4.04 -14.86 4.55
CA PHE A 27 -3.30 -16.05 4.98
C PHE A 27 -3.88 -17.35 4.42
N SER A 28 -5.19 -17.38 4.16
CA SER A 28 -5.85 -18.53 3.56
C SER A 28 -5.27 -18.80 2.17
N PRO A 29 -5.01 -20.07 1.82
CA PRO A 29 -4.57 -20.42 0.48
C PRO A 29 -5.64 -20.09 -0.56
N SER A 30 -5.21 -19.78 -1.77
CA SER A 30 -6.05 -19.59 -2.94
C SER A 30 -5.35 -20.24 -4.12
N GLU A 31 -6.09 -21.02 -4.90
CA GLU A 31 -5.52 -21.77 -6.01
C GLU A 31 -4.71 -20.88 -6.96
N GLY A 32 -3.50 -21.32 -7.26
CA GLY A 32 -2.58 -20.62 -8.17
C GLY A 32 -2.07 -19.26 -7.70
N LYS A 33 -2.33 -18.86 -6.43
CA LYS A 33 -1.92 -17.56 -5.90
C LYS A 33 -1.06 -17.70 -4.65
N ARG A 34 0.00 -16.93 -4.60
CA ARG A 34 0.84 -16.80 -3.41
C ARG A 34 0.10 -15.97 -2.35
N SER A 35 0.17 -16.38 -1.10
CA SER A 35 -0.51 -15.73 0.02
C SER A 35 0.48 -15.22 1.07
N LEU A 36 0.00 -14.46 2.05
CA LEU A 36 0.82 -13.96 3.17
C LEU A 36 1.45 -15.10 3.98
N LYS A 37 0.83 -16.28 3.97
CA LYS A 37 1.33 -17.46 4.71
C LYS A 37 2.74 -17.88 4.29
N GLU A 38 3.10 -17.65 3.03
CA GLU A 38 4.44 -18.01 2.52
C GLU A 38 5.55 -17.09 3.05
N PHE A 39 5.21 -15.88 3.48
CA PHE A 39 6.18 -14.84 3.83
C PHE A 39 6.17 -14.50 5.31
N VAL A 40 5.02 -14.59 5.96
CA VAL A 40 4.83 -14.16 7.36
C VAL A 40 4.35 -15.35 8.17
N PRO A 41 5.27 -16.18 8.73
CA PRO A 41 4.92 -17.38 9.50
C PRO A 41 4.45 -17.04 10.94
N LEU A 42 4.04 -15.82 11.18
CA LEU A 42 3.53 -15.37 12.48
C LEU A 42 2.06 -15.77 12.65
N ARG A 43 1.73 -16.22 13.87
CA ARG A 43 0.35 -16.51 14.27
C ARG A 43 -0.31 -15.25 14.85
N ASP A 44 -1.62 -15.22 14.76
CA ASP A 44 -2.48 -14.21 15.40
C ASP A 44 -2.21 -12.76 14.94
N VAL A 45 -1.73 -12.59 13.70
CA VAL A 45 -1.62 -11.28 13.08
C VAL A 45 -2.48 -11.21 11.82
N TYR A 46 -3.13 -10.07 11.62
CA TYR A 46 -4.09 -9.85 10.54
C TYR A 46 -3.77 -8.56 9.80
N PRO A 47 -4.01 -8.47 8.48
CA PRO A 47 -3.78 -7.24 7.73
C PRO A 47 -4.62 -6.07 8.25
N ALA A 48 -3.98 -4.94 8.53
CA ALA A 48 -4.63 -3.66 8.77
C ALA A 48 -4.83 -2.92 7.44
N GLY A 49 -5.91 -3.25 6.78
CA GLY A 49 -6.20 -2.83 5.41
C GLY A 49 -5.66 -3.81 4.36
N ARG A 50 -5.82 -3.44 3.09
CA ARG A 50 -5.46 -4.30 1.96
C ARG A 50 -4.51 -3.60 1.00
N LEU A 51 -3.85 -4.40 0.20
CA LEU A 51 -3.08 -4.00 -0.95
C LEU A 51 -3.40 -4.98 -2.08
N ASP A 52 -3.70 -4.47 -3.26
CA ASP A 52 -4.10 -5.33 -4.38
C ASP A 52 -2.99 -6.31 -4.76
N THR A 53 -3.35 -7.40 -5.41
CA THR A 53 -2.42 -8.44 -5.85
C THR A 53 -1.34 -7.88 -6.78
N ASP A 54 -1.73 -6.94 -7.65
CA ASP A 54 -0.85 -6.27 -8.62
C ASP A 54 -0.16 -5.01 -8.06
N SER A 55 -0.24 -4.78 -6.75
CA SER A 55 0.44 -3.70 -6.04
C SER A 55 1.47 -4.26 -5.07
N GLU A 56 2.52 -3.49 -4.83
CA GLU A 56 3.68 -3.85 -4.01
C GLU A 56 3.78 -2.96 -2.77
N GLY A 57 4.59 -3.37 -1.81
CA GLY A 57 5.06 -2.49 -0.76
C GLY A 57 4.42 -2.72 0.59
N LEU A 58 4.38 -1.66 1.39
CA LEU A 58 4.06 -1.73 2.81
C LEU A 58 2.65 -2.24 3.08
N LEU A 59 2.57 -3.37 3.74
CA LEU A 59 1.38 -3.91 4.37
C LEU A 59 1.62 -3.98 5.87
N LEU A 60 0.69 -3.41 6.63
CA LEU A 60 0.70 -3.49 8.09
C LEU A 60 -0.12 -4.70 8.52
N LEU A 61 0.43 -5.51 9.46
CA LEU A 61 -0.32 -6.56 10.12
C LEU A 61 -0.23 -6.36 11.63
N THR A 62 -1.28 -6.76 12.33
CA THR A 62 -1.34 -6.63 13.79
C THR A 62 -2.28 -7.67 14.41
N ASN A 63 -2.09 -7.95 15.69
CA ASN A 63 -3.03 -8.71 16.52
C ASN A 63 -3.99 -7.80 17.30
N ASP A 64 -3.84 -6.47 17.15
CA ASP A 64 -4.72 -5.50 17.81
C ASP A 64 -5.84 -5.07 16.85
N GLY A 65 -7.07 -5.48 17.15
CA GLY A 65 -8.26 -5.12 16.37
C GLY A 65 -8.58 -3.63 16.38
N ALA A 66 -8.21 -2.89 17.44
CA ALA A 66 -8.39 -1.45 17.50
C ALA A 66 -7.46 -0.74 16.52
N LEU A 67 -6.18 -1.11 16.51
CA LEU A 67 -5.20 -0.60 15.55
C LEU A 67 -5.56 -1.01 14.12
N GLN A 68 -6.00 -2.26 13.91
CA GLN A 68 -6.46 -2.72 12.62
C GLN A 68 -7.59 -1.84 12.09
N ASN A 69 -8.60 -1.57 12.90
CA ASN A 69 -9.71 -0.68 12.53
C ASN A 69 -9.22 0.76 12.32
N GLU A 70 -8.35 1.27 13.18
CA GLU A 70 -7.80 2.62 13.09
C GLU A 70 -7.12 2.87 11.74
N VAL A 71 -6.31 1.94 11.28
CA VAL A 71 -5.55 2.06 10.01
C VAL A 71 -6.41 1.79 8.77
N SER A 72 -7.36 0.85 8.87
CA SER A 72 -8.14 0.39 7.72
C SER A 72 -9.42 1.19 7.49
N HIS A 73 -9.99 1.80 8.52
CA HIS A 73 -11.28 2.49 8.44
C HIS A 73 -11.19 3.78 7.61
N PRO A 74 -12.02 3.94 6.57
CA PRO A 74 -11.97 5.11 5.68
C PRO A 74 -12.14 6.46 6.39
N GLY A 75 -12.94 6.50 7.46
CA GLY A 75 -13.19 7.70 8.27
C GLY A 75 -12.01 8.21 9.09
N LYS A 76 -10.98 7.37 9.30
CA LYS A 76 -9.79 7.72 10.10
C LYS A 76 -8.73 8.46 9.27
N LYS A 77 -8.87 8.48 7.96
CA LYS A 77 -8.07 9.28 7.00
C LYS A 77 -6.54 9.15 7.16
N TRP A 78 -6.05 7.98 7.53
CA TRP A 78 -4.61 7.75 7.65
C TRP A 78 -3.93 7.98 6.29
N PRO A 79 -2.91 8.85 6.20
CA PRO A 79 -2.21 9.10 4.95
C PRO A 79 -1.48 7.85 4.48
N LYS A 80 -1.59 7.56 3.20
CA LYS A 80 -0.91 6.46 2.52
C LYS A 80 -0.17 7.03 1.33
N SER A 81 1.14 6.85 1.29
CA SER A 81 2.00 7.37 0.23
C SER A 81 2.51 6.26 -0.66
N TYR A 82 2.55 6.57 -1.95
CA TYR A 82 2.85 5.60 -2.99
C TYR A 82 3.85 6.15 -4.00
N TRP A 83 4.80 5.32 -4.39
CA TRP A 83 5.55 5.52 -5.63
C TRP A 83 4.77 4.90 -6.78
N VAL A 84 4.51 5.68 -7.79
CA VAL A 84 3.62 5.31 -8.90
C VAL A 84 4.35 5.53 -10.21
N GLN A 85 4.71 4.44 -10.89
CA GLN A 85 5.21 4.54 -12.26
C GLN A 85 4.02 4.58 -13.21
N VAL A 86 3.98 5.56 -14.10
CA VAL A 86 2.90 5.76 -15.07
C VAL A 86 3.42 5.81 -16.49
N GLU A 87 2.58 5.39 -17.45
CA GLU A 87 2.76 5.72 -18.87
C GLU A 87 2.21 7.12 -19.13
N ASN A 88 2.74 7.84 -20.11
CA ASN A 88 2.37 9.22 -20.43
C ASN A 88 2.51 10.13 -19.21
N CYS A 89 3.67 10.73 -19.04
CA CYS A 89 3.90 11.65 -17.93
C CYS A 89 2.83 12.73 -17.92
N PRO A 90 2.09 12.92 -16.81
CA PRO A 90 0.99 13.88 -16.76
C PRO A 90 1.54 15.31 -16.86
N HIS A 91 0.97 16.11 -17.75
CA HIS A 91 1.26 17.55 -17.82
C HIS A 91 0.62 18.30 -16.63
N GLU A 92 0.98 19.56 -16.40
CA GLU A 92 0.58 20.29 -15.19
C GLU A 92 -0.94 20.34 -14.97
N ALA A 93 -1.75 20.49 -16.01
CA ALA A 93 -3.22 20.47 -15.85
C ALA A 93 -3.74 19.08 -15.41
N ALA A 94 -3.09 17.98 -15.80
CA ALA A 94 -3.40 16.64 -15.31
C ALA A 94 -2.94 16.45 -13.87
N MET A 95 -1.77 16.99 -13.52
CA MET A 95 -1.27 17.02 -12.13
C MET A 95 -2.18 17.81 -11.21
N ALA A 96 -2.68 18.98 -11.65
CA ALA A 96 -3.64 19.77 -10.89
C ALA A 96 -4.93 18.97 -10.61
N LYS A 97 -5.48 18.30 -11.62
CA LYS A 97 -6.65 17.41 -11.42
C LYS A 97 -6.41 16.32 -10.40
N LEU A 98 -5.22 15.68 -10.42
CA LEU A 98 -4.87 14.67 -9.43
C LEU A 98 -4.81 15.24 -8.00
N ARG A 99 -4.33 16.50 -7.86
CA ARG A 99 -4.24 17.20 -6.57
C ARG A 99 -5.60 17.64 -6.05
N ASP A 100 -6.45 18.19 -6.92
CA ASP A 100 -7.73 18.77 -6.53
C ASP A 100 -8.82 17.71 -6.32
N GLY A 101 -8.70 16.57 -6.98
CA GLY A 101 -9.66 15.48 -6.98
C GLY A 101 -10.12 15.13 -8.39
N VAL A 102 -10.34 13.86 -8.64
CA VAL A 102 -10.71 13.28 -9.93
C VAL A 102 -12.09 12.67 -9.83
N ASP A 103 -12.97 13.00 -10.77
CA ASP A 103 -14.24 12.29 -10.93
C ASP A 103 -13.97 10.91 -11.54
N LEU A 104 -14.36 9.87 -10.83
CA LEU A 104 -14.18 8.47 -11.19
C LEU A 104 -15.51 7.79 -11.56
N GLY A 105 -16.57 8.58 -11.71
CA GLY A 105 -17.91 8.16 -12.11
C GLY A 105 -18.79 7.74 -10.93
N ASP A 106 -18.30 6.89 -10.05
CA ASP A 106 -19.00 6.45 -8.84
C ASP A 106 -18.68 7.32 -7.61
N PHE A 107 -17.58 8.07 -7.65
CA PHE A 107 -17.21 9.08 -6.65
C PHE A 107 -16.17 10.05 -7.21
N VAL A 108 -16.06 11.21 -6.59
CA VAL A 108 -14.95 12.14 -6.77
C VAL A 108 -13.91 11.86 -5.69
N SER A 109 -12.63 11.69 -6.07
CA SER A 109 -11.57 11.47 -5.09
C SER A 109 -11.35 12.71 -4.23
N ALA A 110 -10.97 12.52 -2.96
CA ALA A 110 -10.50 13.63 -2.13
C ALA A 110 -9.20 14.21 -2.71
N PRO A 111 -8.87 15.47 -2.37
CA PRO A 111 -7.59 16.06 -2.70
C PRO A 111 -6.41 15.18 -2.29
N ALA A 112 -5.38 15.14 -3.13
CA ALA A 112 -4.17 14.34 -2.91
C ALA A 112 -2.91 15.22 -2.99
N VAL A 113 -1.84 14.79 -2.33
CA VAL A 113 -0.51 15.36 -2.56
C VAL A 113 0.11 14.59 -3.71
N VAL A 114 0.48 15.30 -4.79
CA VAL A 114 1.05 14.68 -5.99
C VAL A 114 2.26 15.46 -6.47
N GLN A 115 3.36 14.75 -6.66
CA GLN A 115 4.62 15.30 -7.17
C GLN A 115 5.23 14.36 -8.19
N GLU A 116 5.87 14.90 -9.23
CA GLU A 116 6.76 14.12 -10.07
C GLU A 116 8.10 13.95 -9.35
N ILE A 117 8.65 12.75 -9.39
CA ILE A 117 9.91 12.41 -8.74
C ILE A 117 10.81 11.63 -9.70
N ALA A 118 12.09 11.59 -9.42
CA ALA A 118 12.99 10.62 -10.04
C ALA A 118 12.60 9.18 -9.62
N GLU A 119 13.08 8.19 -10.36
CA GLU A 119 12.91 6.80 -9.92
C GLU A 119 13.44 6.62 -8.49
N PRO A 120 12.66 6.00 -7.59
CA PRO A 120 13.08 5.81 -6.22
C PRO A 120 14.42 5.06 -6.13
N ALA A 121 15.34 5.57 -5.32
CA ALA A 121 16.65 4.96 -5.13
C ALA A 121 16.52 3.54 -4.57
N ASN A 122 17.38 2.64 -5.03
CA ASN A 122 17.44 1.23 -4.60
C ASN A 122 16.13 0.46 -4.81
N LEU A 123 15.37 0.82 -5.84
CA LEU A 123 14.16 0.12 -6.19
C LEU A 123 14.48 -1.30 -6.67
N TRP A 124 13.82 -2.28 -6.08
CA TRP A 124 14.00 -3.69 -6.47
C TRP A 124 13.38 -3.99 -7.83
N PRO A 125 13.94 -4.93 -8.61
CA PRO A 125 13.33 -5.40 -9.84
C PRO A 125 12.00 -6.11 -9.56
N ARG A 126 10.98 -5.82 -10.38
CA ARG A 126 9.69 -6.51 -10.29
C ARG A 126 9.71 -7.82 -11.09
N SER A 127 9.13 -8.87 -10.52
CA SER A 127 8.90 -10.13 -11.23
C SER A 127 7.39 -10.44 -11.27
N PRO A 128 6.77 -10.62 -12.46
CA PRO A 128 7.33 -10.37 -13.79
C PRO A 128 7.65 -8.87 -14.01
N PRO A 129 8.57 -8.54 -14.92
CA PRO A 129 8.89 -7.14 -15.22
C PRO A 129 7.67 -6.41 -15.79
N ILE A 130 7.65 -5.08 -15.65
CA ILE A 130 6.62 -4.26 -16.29
C ILE A 130 6.75 -4.35 -17.82
N ARG A 131 5.61 -4.23 -18.51
CA ARG A 131 5.62 -4.13 -19.97
C ARG A 131 6.21 -2.78 -20.36
N VAL A 132 7.28 -2.79 -21.14
CA VAL A 132 7.91 -1.60 -21.69
C VAL A 132 7.38 -1.34 -23.10
N ARG A 133 6.86 -0.14 -23.35
CA ARG A 133 6.49 0.36 -24.67
C ARG A 133 7.47 1.47 -25.04
N ARG A 134 8.43 1.18 -25.92
CA ARG A 134 9.55 2.09 -26.24
C ARG A 134 9.12 3.48 -26.74
N ALA A 135 7.95 3.58 -27.36
CA ALA A 135 7.42 4.83 -27.91
C ALA A 135 6.63 5.68 -26.89
N ILE A 136 6.40 5.19 -25.68
CA ILE A 136 5.60 5.88 -24.68
C ILE A 136 6.49 6.24 -23.49
N PRO A 137 6.64 7.53 -23.17
CA PRO A 137 7.43 7.96 -22.02
C PRO A 137 6.81 7.46 -20.71
N THR A 138 7.64 7.18 -19.74
CA THR A 138 7.22 6.82 -18.39
C THR A 138 7.87 7.72 -17.37
N CYS A 139 7.18 8.03 -16.29
CA CYS A 139 7.75 8.78 -15.16
C CYS A 139 7.25 8.23 -13.83
N TRP A 140 7.83 8.73 -12.76
CA TRP A 140 7.46 8.37 -11.40
C TRP A 140 6.75 9.54 -10.72
N LEU A 141 5.69 9.20 -10.02
CA LEU A 141 4.94 10.14 -9.17
C LEU A 141 5.01 9.67 -7.72
N ASP A 142 5.11 10.61 -6.81
CA ASP A 142 4.80 10.41 -5.39
C ASP A 142 3.37 10.88 -5.16
N ILE A 143 2.49 9.95 -4.75
CA ILE A 143 1.08 10.24 -4.51
C ILE A 143 0.72 9.87 -3.08
N THR A 144 0.24 10.84 -2.30
CA THR A 144 -0.30 10.62 -0.96
C THR A 144 -1.79 10.90 -0.93
N ILE A 145 -2.56 9.90 -0.49
CA ILE A 145 -4.01 9.96 -0.31
C ILE A 145 -4.39 9.65 1.14
N THR A 146 -5.50 10.18 1.61
CA THR A 146 -6.08 9.88 2.94
C THR A 146 -7.27 8.92 2.87
N GLU A 147 -7.69 8.57 1.68
CA GLU A 147 -8.72 7.58 1.37
C GLU A 147 -8.11 6.19 1.12
N GLY A 148 -8.91 5.23 0.73
CA GLY A 148 -8.47 3.89 0.40
C GLY A 148 -9.54 3.11 -0.36
N LYS A 149 -10.16 3.76 -1.36
CA LYS A 149 -11.18 3.12 -2.18
C LYS A 149 -10.57 2.12 -3.17
N ASN A 150 -11.39 1.21 -3.66
CA ASN A 150 -10.92 0.15 -4.55
C ASN A 150 -10.16 0.72 -5.75
N ARG A 151 -8.90 0.28 -5.91
CA ARG A 151 -7.98 0.63 -7.00
C ARG A 151 -7.88 2.14 -7.28
N GLN A 152 -8.05 2.96 -6.24
CA GLN A 152 -8.24 4.41 -6.37
C GLN A 152 -7.13 5.10 -7.16
N ILE A 153 -5.85 4.92 -6.80
CA ILE A 153 -4.72 5.56 -7.49
C ILE A 153 -4.68 5.15 -8.97
N ARG A 154 -4.86 3.86 -9.27
CA ARG A 154 -4.89 3.37 -10.65
C ARG A 154 -6.02 4.00 -11.47
N ARG A 155 -7.18 4.20 -10.85
CA ARG A 155 -8.32 4.87 -11.49
C ARG A 155 -8.04 6.36 -11.69
N MET A 156 -7.48 7.04 -10.68
CA MET A 156 -7.13 8.46 -10.76
C MET A 156 -6.13 8.73 -11.90
N THR A 157 -5.03 7.98 -11.95
CA THR A 157 -4.00 8.15 -12.98
C THR A 157 -4.51 7.80 -14.37
N ALA A 158 -5.32 6.75 -14.52
CA ALA A 158 -5.94 6.40 -15.80
C ALA A 158 -6.91 7.49 -16.28
N ALA A 159 -7.69 8.09 -15.39
CA ALA A 159 -8.66 9.14 -15.73
C ALA A 159 -8.00 10.43 -16.26
N VAL A 160 -6.75 10.68 -15.90
CA VAL A 160 -5.97 11.81 -16.45
C VAL A 160 -5.07 11.41 -17.63
N GLY A 161 -5.21 10.19 -18.16
CA GLY A 161 -4.47 9.73 -19.34
C GLY A 161 -3.07 9.17 -19.05
N SER A 162 -2.73 8.93 -17.78
CA SER A 162 -1.42 8.44 -17.32
C SER A 162 -1.56 7.11 -16.57
N PRO A 163 -1.90 5.98 -17.24
CA PRO A 163 -2.20 4.73 -16.55
C PRO A 163 -1.00 4.17 -15.79
N THR A 164 -1.30 3.64 -14.60
CA THR A 164 -0.28 3.07 -13.70
C THR A 164 0.32 1.77 -14.23
N LEU A 165 1.64 1.72 -14.35
CA LEU A 165 2.44 0.52 -14.65
C LEU A 165 2.86 -0.21 -13.38
N ARG A 166 3.34 0.52 -12.38
CA ARG A 166 3.83 0.00 -11.11
C ARG A 166 3.31 0.84 -9.95
N LEU A 167 2.86 0.18 -8.88
CA LEU A 167 2.31 0.85 -7.70
C LEU A 167 2.92 0.24 -6.44
N ILE A 168 3.63 1.06 -5.67
CA ILE A 168 4.34 0.64 -4.47
C ILE A 168 3.90 1.53 -3.32
N ARG A 169 3.20 0.99 -2.33
CA ARG A 169 2.92 1.73 -1.11
C ARG A 169 4.15 1.74 -0.22
N TYR A 170 4.79 2.89 -0.06
CA TYR A 170 6.01 2.99 0.73
C TYR A 170 5.78 3.51 2.15
N ARG A 171 4.59 4.10 2.42
CA ARG A 171 4.29 4.69 3.74
C ARG A 171 2.81 4.53 4.10
N ILE A 172 2.54 4.29 5.39
CA ILE A 172 1.22 4.37 6.04
C ILE A 172 1.43 5.15 7.34
N GLY A 173 0.93 6.38 7.43
CA GLY A 173 1.15 7.22 8.61
C GLY A 173 2.62 7.33 8.99
N PRO A 174 3.03 6.89 10.20
CA PRO A 174 4.43 6.93 10.64
C PRO A 174 5.30 5.80 10.08
N TRP A 175 4.70 4.72 9.59
CA TRP A 175 5.43 3.53 9.14
C TRP A 175 5.86 3.62 7.69
N THR A 176 7.09 3.17 7.42
CA THR A 176 7.69 3.21 6.08
C THR A 176 8.34 1.88 5.71
N LEU A 177 8.59 1.70 4.41
CA LEU A 177 9.35 0.56 3.86
C LEU A 177 10.86 0.64 4.11
N TYR A 178 11.36 1.71 4.70
CA TYR A 178 12.81 1.92 4.80
C TYR A 178 13.53 0.73 5.43
N GLY A 179 14.55 0.22 4.72
CA GLY A 179 15.35 -0.93 5.15
C GLY A 179 14.61 -2.28 5.16
N LEU A 180 13.48 -2.40 4.43
CA LEU A 180 12.70 -3.63 4.34
C LEU A 180 12.68 -4.17 2.92
N ALA A 181 13.42 -5.23 2.65
CA ALA A 181 13.47 -5.88 1.34
C ALA A 181 12.11 -6.50 0.96
N PRO A 182 11.79 -6.64 -0.33
CA PRO A 182 10.55 -7.29 -0.76
C PRO A 182 10.46 -8.75 -0.26
N GLY A 183 9.28 -9.14 0.19
CA GLY A 183 9.03 -10.46 0.77
C GLY A 183 9.52 -10.63 2.22
N THR A 184 10.10 -9.60 2.82
CA THR A 184 10.54 -9.63 4.22
C THR A 184 9.61 -8.82 5.12
N TYR A 185 9.66 -9.10 6.42
CA TYR A 185 8.89 -8.37 7.42
C TYR A 185 9.76 -7.97 8.62
N ARG A 186 9.28 -6.99 9.37
CA ARG A 186 9.85 -6.55 10.64
C ARG A 186 8.75 -6.47 11.68
N VAL A 187 8.98 -7.06 12.85
CA VAL A 187 8.12 -6.89 14.02
C VAL A 187 8.61 -5.68 14.80
N LEU A 188 7.72 -4.73 15.06
CA LEU A 188 8.03 -3.62 15.95
C LEU A 188 7.78 -4.06 17.39
N ALA A 189 8.69 -3.70 18.28
CA ALA A 189 8.52 -3.94 19.70
C ALA A 189 7.31 -3.15 20.22
N SER A 190 6.53 -3.76 21.10
CA SER A 190 5.52 -3.02 21.89
C SER A 190 6.24 -1.97 22.73
N THR A 191 5.85 -0.72 22.62
CA THR A 191 6.24 0.35 23.55
C THR A 191 5.30 0.33 24.74
#